data_fb519ad86e174fad4e08b34739594fea
#
_entry.id   fb519ad86e174fad4e08b34739594fea
#
_cell.length_a   1.000
_cell.length_b   1.000
_cell.length_c   1.000
_cell.angle_alpha   90.00
_cell.angle_beta   90.00
_cell.angle_gamma   90.00
#
_symmetry.space_group_name_H-M   'P 1'
#
loop_
_entity.id
_entity.type
_entity.pdbx_description
1 polymer ?
#
loop_
_entity_poly.entity_id
_entity_poly.type
_entity_poly.pdbx_seq_one_letter_code
_entity_poly.pdbx_strand_id
1 'polypeptide(L)'
;MKRRDDELMLFSGTANLPLAQKVAEYLKRPLNKIDIKHFPDGETFCQVQEGVRGRDVFVIQSGSPMPNEAYMELFVIMDALKRGSAARITAVVPYYGYARQDRKDQPRVPITARLVANLLEAAGADRVLTMDLHANQIQGFFDIPLDHLHAEPVILKYIRSCNFSKPIVVAPDAGGAKTAYGLSLIHI
;
A
#
# COMPACT_ATOMS: atom_id res chain seq x y z
N MET A 1 -13.14 -16.68 17.80
CA MET A 1 -13.45 -16.37 16.39
C MET A 1 -12.54 -17.25 15.52
N LYS A 2 -13.07 -18.27 14.84
CA LYS A 2 -12.26 -19.11 13.93
C LYS A 2 -11.72 -18.23 12.82
N ARG A 3 -10.41 -18.21 12.59
CA ARG A 3 -9.79 -17.63 11.39
C ARG A 3 -10.32 -18.43 10.21
N ARG A 4 -11.10 -17.80 9.35
CA ARG A 4 -11.56 -18.39 8.09
C ARG A 4 -10.48 -18.13 7.03
N ASP A 5 -9.39 -18.87 7.10
CA ASP A 5 -8.29 -18.76 6.12
C ASP A 5 -8.77 -18.99 4.68
N ASP A 6 -9.88 -19.72 4.49
CA ASP A 6 -10.48 -19.98 3.17
C ASP A 6 -11.23 -18.78 2.57
N GLU A 7 -11.38 -17.69 3.32
CA GLU A 7 -12.13 -16.50 2.88
C GLU A 7 -11.26 -15.36 2.35
N LEU A 8 -9.92 -15.44 2.50
CA LEU A 8 -9.00 -14.40 2.06
C LEU A 8 -8.76 -14.49 0.55
N MET A 9 -8.98 -13.37 -0.14
CA MET A 9 -8.71 -13.22 -1.57
C MET A 9 -7.70 -12.11 -1.82
N LEU A 10 -6.78 -12.35 -2.76
CA LEU A 10 -5.74 -11.40 -3.14
C LEU A 10 -5.96 -10.93 -4.58
N PHE A 11 -6.08 -9.63 -4.76
CA PHE A 11 -6.11 -8.99 -6.08
C PHE A 11 -4.93 -8.06 -6.24
N SER A 12 -4.56 -7.78 -7.47
CA SER A 12 -3.52 -6.81 -7.80
C SER A 12 -4.01 -5.86 -8.86
N GLY A 13 -3.69 -4.58 -8.70
CA GLY A 13 -3.67 -3.66 -9.81
C GLY A 13 -2.38 -3.82 -10.65
N THR A 14 -2.21 -2.93 -11.62
CA THR A 14 -1.16 -3.05 -12.64
C THR A 14 0.16 -2.38 -12.26
N ALA A 15 0.19 -1.46 -11.28
CA ALA A 15 1.35 -0.63 -10.98
C ALA A 15 2.60 -1.44 -10.54
N ASN A 16 2.43 -2.57 -9.85
CA ASN A 16 3.54 -3.42 -9.44
C ASN A 16 3.14 -4.90 -9.33
N LEU A 17 2.75 -5.49 -10.44
CA LEU A 17 2.37 -6.91 -10.50
C LEU A 17 3.48 -7.86 -9.99
N PRO A 18 4.78 -7.63 -10.28
CA PRO A 18 5.85 -8.48 -9.74
C PRO A 18 5.90 -8.53 -8.21
N LEU A 19 5.62 -7.42 -7.53
CA LEU A 19 5.52 -7.41 -6.07
C LEU A 19 4.31 -8.23 -5.59
N ALA A 20 3.16 -8.04 -6.21
CA ALA A 20 1.94 -8.77 -5.85
C ALA A 20 2.12 -10.29 -6.04
N GLN A 21 2.79 -10.72 -7.10
CA GLN A 21 3.13 -12.12 -7.33
C GLN A 21 4.03 -12.69 -6.22
N LYS A 22 5.09 -11.97 -5.83
CA LYS A 22 5.96 -12.38 -4.72
C LYS A 22 5.23 -12.47 -3.38
N VAL A 23 4.28 -11.54 -3.14
CA VAL A 23 3.43 -11.59 -1.93
C VAL A 23 2.53 -12.83 -1.97
N ALA A 24 1.91 -13.11 -3.10
CA ALA A 24 1.05 -14.28 -3.29
C ALA A 24 1.83 -15.60 -3.09
N GLU A 25 3.03 -15.71 -3.66
CA GLU A 25 3.94 -16.85 -3.48
C GLU A 25 4.32 -17.04 -2.00
N TYR A 26 4.72 -15.95 -1.32
CA TYR A 26 5.09 -15.99 0.09
C TYR A 26 3.93 -16.44 0.98
N LEU A 27 2.72 -15.98 0.69
CA LEU A 27 1.50 -16.37 1.40
C LEU A 27 0.97 -17.74 0.98
N LYS A 28 1.55 -18.37 -0.05
CA LYS A 28 1.08 -19.61 -0.67
C LYS A 28 -0.40 -19.51 -1.10
N ARG A 29 -0.77 -18.37 -1.66
CA ARG A 29 -2.11 -18.06 -2.16
C ARG A 29 -2.01 -17.55 -3.60
N PRO A 30 -2.94 -17.92 -4.49
CA PRO A 30 -2.96 -17.38 -5.84
C PRO A 30 -3.40 -15.89 -5.81
N LEU A 31 -2.97 -15.13 -6.82
CA LEU A 31 -3.68 -13.90 -7.18
C LEU A 31 -4.99 -14.27 -7.85
N ASN A 32 -6.08 -13.71 -7.35
CA ASN A 32 -7.40 -13.88 -7.91
C ASN A 32 -7.55 -13.12 -9.23
N LYS A 33 -8.40 -13.63 -10.12
CA LYS A 33 -8.53 -13.11 -11.48
C LYS A 33 -9.32 -11.80 -11.52
N ILE A 34 -8.74 -10.82 -12.18
CA ILE A 34 -9.33 -9.52 -12.44
C ILE A 34 -8.89 -9.05 -13.82
N ASP A 35 -9.81 -8.57 -14.62
CA ASP A 35 -9.51 -7.91 -15.90
C ASP A 35 -9.46 -6.41 -15.70
N ILE A 36 -8.33 -5.81 -16.04
CA ILE A 36 -8.12 -4.37 -16.03
C ILE A 36 -7.75 -3.93 -17.42
N LYS A 37 -8.48 -2.96 -17.96
CA LYS A 37 -8.29 -2.43 -19.32
C LYS A 37 -8.42 -0.92 -19.27
N HIS A 38 -7.80 -0.28 -20.23
CA HIS A 38 -7.98 1.15 -20.47
C HIS A 38 -8.74 1.38 -21.76
N PHE A 39 -9.73 2.26 -21.73
CA PHE A 39 -10.38 2.74 -22.94
C PHE A 39 -9.44 3.66 -23.73
N PRO A 40 -9.74 3.93 -25.02
CA PRO A 40 -8.87 4.78 -25.85
C PRO A 40 -8.68 6.21 -25.32
N ASP A 41 -9.61 6.70 -24.50
CA ASP A 41 -9.55 7.99 -23.82
C ASP A 41 -8.81 7.96 -22.47
N GLY A 42 -8.33 6.76 -22.05
CA GLY A 42 -7.57 6.55 -20.81
C GLY A 42 -8.42 6.16 -19.59
N GLU A 43 -9.74 6.06 -19.72
CA GLU A 43 -10.58 5.57 -18.60
C GLU A 43 -10.25 4.12 -18.26
N THR A 44 -10.22 3.83 -16.96
CA THR A 44 -9.96 2.48 -16.45
C THR A 44 -11.25 1.67 -16.38
N PHE A 45 -11.26 0.50 -17.01
CA PHE A 45 -12.28 -0.53 -16.83
C PHE A 45 -11.74 -1.66 -15.95
N CYS A 46 -12.58 -2.15 -15.04
CA CYS A 46 -12.25 -3.28 -14.16
C CYS A 46 -13.40 -4.28 -14.12
N GLN A 47 -13.08 -5.57 -14.24
CA GLN A 47 -14.03 -6.66 -14.01
C GLN A 47 -13.41 -7.73 -13.12
N VAL A 48 -13.98 -7.93 -11.93
CA VAL A 48 -13.62 -9.04 -11.05
C VAL A 48 -14.22 -10.34 -11.61
N GLN A 49 -13.38 -11.34 -11.84
CA GLN A 49 -13.78 -12.59 -12.50
C GLN A 49 -14.26 -13.67 -11.51
N GLU A 50 -14.17 -13.42 -10.21
CA GLU A 50 -14.48 -14.39 -9.18
C GLU A 50 -15.50 -13.84 -8.18
N GLY A 51 -16.25 -14.73 -7.52
CA GLY A 51 -17.24 -14.34 -6.53
C GLY A 51 -16.58 -13.87 -5.23
N VAL A 52 -16.74 -12.58 -4.90
CA VAL A 52 -16.15 -11.92 -3.72
C VAL A 52 -17.13 -11.75 -2.56
N ARG A 53 -18.38 -12.16 -2.73
CA ARG A 53 -19.43 -11.96 -1.71
C ARG A 53 -19.03 -12.58 -0.38
N GLY A 54 -19.02 -11.75 0.67
CA GLY A 54 -18.70 -12.19 2.02
C GLY A 54 -17.23 -12.53 2.26
N ARG A 55 -16.33 -12.21 1.30
CA ARG A 55 -14.89 -12.48 1.40
C ARG A 55 -14.12 -11.35 2.03
N ASP A 56 -12.98 -11.68 2.62
CA ASP A 56 -11.96 -10.75 3.08
C ASP A 56 -10.96 -10.51 1.94
N VAL A 57 -10.99 -9.32 1.36
CA VAL A 57 -10.28 -9.01 0.11
C VAL A 57 -9.14 -8.05 0.36
N PHE A 58 -7.97 -8.37 -0.19
CA PHE A 58 -6.79 -7.53 -0.21
C PHE A 58 -6.48 -7.11 -1.64
N VAL A 59 -6.33 -5.81 -1.89
CA VAL A 59 -5.98 -5.26 -3.19
C VAL A 59 -4.60 -4.64 -3.10
N ILE A 60 -3.63 -5.20 -3.81
CA ILE A 60 -2.24 -4.73 -3.83
C ILE A 60 -2.06 -3.76 -5.00
N GLN A 61 -1.83 -2.49 -4.70
CA GLN A 61 -1.57 -1.45 -5.70
C GLN A 61 -0.62 -0.39 -5.15
N SER A 62 0.54 -0.23 -5.76
CA SER A 62 1.50 0.80 -5.38
C SER A 62 1.08 2.18 -5.93
N GLY A 63 1.23 3.23 -5.15
CA GLY A 63 1.05 4.62 -5.62
C GLY A 63 2.22 5.16 -6.45
N SER A 64 3.00 4.30 -7.10
CA SER A 64 4.18 4.63 -7.91
C SER A 64 4.35 3.58 -9.01
N PRO A 65 4.86 3.91 -10.21
CA PRO A 65 5.49 5.20 -10.60
C PRO A 65 4.50 6.29 -11.05
N MET A 66 3.27 5.95 -11.43
CA MET A 66 2.25 6.90 -11.95
C MET A 66 1.09 7.01 -10.94
N PRO A 67 1.20 7.91 -9.95
CA PRO A 67 0.27 7.91 -8.82
C PRO A 67 -1.18 8.21 -9.23
N ASN A 68 -1.42 9.06 -10.22
CA ASN A 68 -2.77 9.41 -10.64
C ASN A 68 -3.51 8.19 -11.20
N GLU A 69 -2.86 7.50 -12.13
CA GLU A 69 -3.37 6.31 -12.80
C GLU A 69 -3.52 5.16 -11.81
N ALA A 70 -2.49 4.95 -10.98
CA ALA A 70 -2.49 3.88 -9.98
C ALA A 70 -3.60 4.05 -8.93
N TYR A 71 -3.84 5.27 -8.45
CA TYR A 71 -4.93 5.51 -7.51
C TYR A 71 -6.30 5.44 -8.17
N MET A 72 -6.46 5.96 -9.37
CA MET A 72 -7.74 5.86 -10.07
C MET A 72 -8.10 4.40 -10.35
N GLU A 73 -7.12 3.60 -10.80
CA GLU A 73 -7.28 2.16 -10.97
C GLU A 73 -7.68 1.47 -9.65
N LEU A 74 -7.00 1.79 -8.55
CA LEU A 74 -7.31 1.23 -7.22
C LEU A 74 -8.73 1.57 -6.79
N PHE A 75 -9.19 2.80 -6.99
CA PHE A 75 -10.56 3.23 -6.63
C PHE A 75 -11.61 2.45 -7.45
N VAL A 76 -11.38 2.26 -8.75
CA VAL A 76 -12.28 1.49 -9.62
C VAL A 76 -12.32 0.01 -9.20
N ILE A 77 -11.17 -0.58 -8.86
CA ILE A 77 -11.12 -1.95 -8.36
C ILE A 77 -11.89 -2.09 -7.05
N MET A 78 -11.69 -1.18 -6.09
CA MET A 78 -12.38 -1.23 -4.79
C MET A 78 -13.88 -1.03 -4.93
N ASP A 79 -14.35 -0.13 -5.79
CA ASP A 79 -15.78 0.04 -6.05
C ASP A 79 -16.39 -1.23 -6.64
N ALA A 80 -15.70 -1.91 -7.58
CA ALA A 80 -16.15 -3.19 -8.12
C ALA A 80 -16.28 -4.27 -7.04
N LEU A 81 -15.31 -4.37 -6.14
CA LEU A 81 -15.32 -5.32 -5.01
C LEU A 81 -16.44 -5.00 -4.01
N LYS A 82 -16.63 -3.73 -3.68
CA LYS A 82 -17.71 -3.24 -2.81
C LYS A 82 -19.08 -3.58 -3.40
N ARG A 83 -19.29 -3.33 -4.70
CA ARG A 83 -20.52 -3.71 -5.42
C ARG A 83 -20.67 -5.22 -5.54
N GLY A 84 -19.58 -5.98 -5.58
CA GLY A 84 -19.55 -7.44 -5.49
C GLY A 84 -19.90 -7.97 -4.10
N SER A 85 -20.16 -7.11 -3.11
CA SER A 85 -20.48 -7.44 -1.71
C SER A 85 -19.33 -8.15 -0.98
N ALA A 86 -18.08 -7.75 -1.21
CA ALA A 86 -16.97 -8.14 -0.35
C ALA A 86 -17.30 -7.77 1.11
N ALA A 87 -16.92 -8.62 2.07
CA ALA A 87 -17.21 -8.36 3.48
C ALA A 87 -16.24 -7.35 4.09
N ARG A 88 -15.02 -7.30 3.58
CA ARG A 88 -13.98 -6.34 3.97
C ARG A 88 -13.02 -6.14 2.80
N ILE A 89 -12.60 -4.90 2.58
CA ILE A 89 -11.62 -4.52 1.57
C ILE A 89 -10.43 -3.86 2.24
N THR A 90 -9.26 -4.48 2.13
CA THR A 90 -7.99 -3.91 2.59
C THR A 90 -7.21 -3.40 1.38
N ALA A 91 -6.99 -2.09 1.32
CA ALA A 91 -6.12 -1.49 0.33
C ALA A 91 -4.65 -1.65 0.78
N VAL A 92 -3.87 -2.45 0.06
CA VAL A 92 -2.43 -2.63 0.29
C VAL A 92 -1.69 -1.68 -0.65
N VAL A 93 -1.21 -0.57 -0.10
CA VAL A 93 -0.54 0.51 -0.84
C VAL A 93 0.92 0.61 -0.35
N PRO A 94 1.84 -0.24 -0.86
CA PRO A 94 3.21 -0.30 -0.35
C PRO A 94 3.95 1.03 -0.43
N TYR A 95 3.73 1.81 -1.49
CA TYR A 95 4.16 3.19 -1.58
C TYR A 95 2.95 4.11 -1.59
N TYR A 96 2.80 4.90 -0.52
CA TYR A 96 1.73 5.87 -0.40
C TYR A 96 2.08 7.13 -1.18
N GLY A 97 1.58 7.23 -2.41
CA GLY A 97 1.75 8.41 -3.25
C GLY A 97 1.15 9.65 -2.58
N TYR A 98 1.66 10.82 -2.92
CA TYR A 98 1.29 12.12 -2.32
C TYR A 98 1.62 12.28 -0.83
N ALA A 99 2.27 11.31 -0.17
CA ALA A 99 2.65 11.40 1.23
C ALA A 99 3.49 12.64 1.59
N ARG A 100 4.24 13.19 0.62
CA ARG A 100 5.02 14.41 0.81
C ARG A 100 4.19 15.68 0.94
N GLN A 101 2.89 15.62 0.60
CA GLN A 101 1.95 16.74 0.72
C GLN A 101 1.05 16.53 1.95
N ASP A 102 1.67 16.37 3.11
CA ASP A 102 1.01 16.06 4.39
C ASP A 102 0.64 17.29 5.21
N ARG A 103 1.07 18.48 4.77
CA ARG A 103 0.83 19.75 5.44
C ARG A 103 0.81 20.91 4.45
N LYS A 104 0.27 22.04 4.89
CA LYS A 104 0.39 23.30 4.15
C LYS A 104 1.75 23.93 4.46
N ASP A 105 2.64 23.94 3.51
CA ASP A 105 3.94 24.63 3.56
C ASP A 105 3.87 26.05 2.97
N GLN A 106 2.79 26.35 2.23
CA GLN A 106 2.52 27.64 1.62
C GLN A 106 1.01 27.97 1.70
N PRO A 107 0.62 29.25 1.55
CA PRO A 107 -0.80 29.61 1.43
C PRO A 107 -1.45 28.97 0.20
N ARG A 108 -2.71 28.52 0.36
CA ARG A 108 -3.56 28.01 -0.73
C ARG A 108 -3.10 26.72 -1.40
N VAL A 109 -2.22 25.93 -0.76
CA VAL A 109 -1.86 24.59 -1.20
C VAL A 109 -2.78 23.54 -0.57
N PRO A 110 -2.97 22.38 -1.21
CA PRO A 110 -3.75 21.28 -0.66
C PRO A 110 -2.97 20.52 0.42
N ILE A 111 -3.67 19.63 1.13
CA ILE A 111 -3.09 18.52 1.90
C ILE A 111 -3.47 17.24 1.16
N THR A 112 -2.74 16.93 0.08
CA THR A 112 -3.13 15.86 -0.85
C THR A 112 -3.02 14.48 -0.20
N ALA A 113 -2.14 14.30 0.78
CA ALA A 113 -2.09 13.06 1.55
C ALA A 113 -3.42 12.77 2.27
N ARG A 114 -4.10 13.79 2.84
CA ARG A 114 -5.44 13.65 3.44
C ARG A 114 -6.51 13.42 2.38
N LEU A 115 -6.42 14.10 1.23
CA LEU A 115 -7.35 13.90 0.13
C LEU A 115 -7.35 12.45 -0.35
N VAL A 116 -6.16 11.85 -0.54
CA VAL A 116 -6.02 10.44 -0.95
C VAL A 116 -6.59 9.50 0.11
N ALA A 117 -6.38 9.78 1.41
CA ALA A 117 -6.99 8.99 2.48
C ALA A 117 -8.53 8.99 2.36
N ASN A 118 -9.14 10.17 2.22
CA ASN A 118 -10.59 10.30 2.05
C ASN A 118 -11.11 9.56 0.81
N LEU A 119 -10.37 9.61 -0.31
CA LEU A 119 -10.75 8.92 -1.55
C LEU A 119 -10.67 7.40 -1.41
N LEU A 120 -9.67 6.86 -0.70
CA LEU A 120 -9.57 5.43 -0.40
C LEU A 120 -10.79 4.95 0.42
N GLU A 121 -11.16 5.70 1.45
CA GLU A 121 -12.34 5.40 2.28
C GLU A 121 -13.65 5.49 1.47
N ALA A 122 -13.82 6.55 0.67
CA ALA A 122 -15.00 6.73 -0.18
C ALA A 122 -15.14 5.61 -1.22
N ALA A 123 -14.02 5.15 -1.80
CA ALA A 123 -13.99 4.05 -2.75
C ALA A 123 -14.31 2.69 -2.11
N GLY A 124 -14.28 2.59 -0.77
CA GLY A 124 -14.74 1.41 -0.03
C GLY A 124 -13.64 0.64 0.68
N ALA A 125 -12.49 1.26 0.96
CA ALA A 125 -11.51 0.65 1.85
C ALA A 125 -12.05 0.59 3.29
N ASP A 126 -11.98 -0.58 3.92
CA ASP A 126 -12.26 -0.78 5.34
C ASP A 126 -10.97 -0.75 6.18
N ARG A 127 -9.83 -0.88 5.53
CA ARG A 127 -8.49 -0.87 6.11
C ARG A 127 -7.46 -0.49 5.05
N VAL A 128 -6.40 0.17 5.47
CA VAL A 128 -5.23 0.45 4.63
C VAL A 128 -4.00 -0.21 5.23
N LEU A 129 -3.15 -0.81 4.40
CA LEU A 129 -1.83 -1.28 4.76
C LEU A 129 -0.81 -0.55 3.88
N THR A 130 0.16 0.08 4.50
CA THR A 130 1.21 0.83 3.79
C THR A 130 2.57 0.64 4.44
N MET A 131 3.64 1.09 3.77
CA MET A 131 5.01 0.96 4.26
C MET A 131 5.72 2.31 4.19
N ASP A 132 6.53 2.61 5.23
CA ASP A 132 7.43 3.78 5.32
C ASP A 132 6.77 5.09 4.88
N LEU A 133 5.69 5.48 5.57
CA LEU A 133 5.06 6.78 5.34
C LEU A 133 6.08 7.91 5.48
N HIS A 134 6.00 8.88 4.58
CA HIS A 134 6.85 10.08 4.62
C HIS A 134 6.84 10.78 6.00
N ALA A 135 5.68 10.79 6.65
CA ALA A 135 5.51 11.31 7.99
C ALA A 135 4.51 10.44 8.77
N ASN A 136 4.86 10.04 10.00
CA ASN A 136 4.06 9.12 10.79
C ASN A 136 2.65 9.67 11.12
N GLN A 137 2.50 10.99 11.21
CA GLN A 137 1.21 11.65 11.47
C GLN A 137 0.17 11.45 10.36
N ILE A 138 0.57 11.02 9.15
CA ILE A 138 -0.35 10.67 8.06
C ILE A 138 -1.34 9.56 8.49
N GLN A 139 -0.94 8.70 9.44
CA GLN A 139 -1.83 7.70 10.03
C GLN A 139 -3.12 8.34 10.61
N GLY A 140 -3.01 9.55 11.16
CA GLY A 140 -4.15 10.30 11.68
C GLY A 140 -5.05 10.94 10.59
N PHE A 141 -4.75 10.75 9.32
CA PHE A 141 -5.60 11.20 8.22
C PHE A 141 -6.70 10.19 7.86
N PHE A 142 -6.62 8.98 8.39
CA PHE A 142 -7.59 7.92 8.14
C PHE A 142 -8.60 7.84 9.28
N ASP A 143 -9.87 7.70 8.93
CA ASP A 143 -10.96 7.40 9.87
C ASP A 143 -11.17 5.87 9.98
N ILE A 144 -10.48 5.09 9.15
CA ILE A 144 -10.39 3.61 9.17
C ILE A 144 -9.03 3.15 9.70
N PRO A 145 -8.91 1.88 10.15
CA PRO A 145 -7.62 1.34 10.59
C PRO A 145 -6.55 1.39 9.49
N LEU A 146 -5.36 1.82 9.87
CA LEU A 146 -4.18 1.80 9.01
C LEU A 146 -3.07 1.01 9.68
N ASP A 147 -2.50 0.04 8.94
CA ASP A 147 -1.31 -0.71 9.33
C ASP A 147 -0.09 -0.08 8.64
N HIS A 148 0.76 0.56 9.43
CA HIS A 148 2.00 1.17 8.96
C HIS A 148 3.17 0.22 9.20
N LEU A 149 3.65 -0.42 8.14
CA LEU A 149 4.82 -1.29 8.17
C LEU A 149 6.10 -0.48 7.99
N HIS A 150 7.21 -1.02 8.51
CA HIS A 150 8.55 -0.46 8.33
C HIS A 150 9.44 -1.44 7.59
N ALA A 151 10.21 -0.96 6.60
CA ALA A 151 11.17 -1.77 5.85
C ALA A 151 12.45 -2.05 6.65
N GLU A 152 12.67 -1.33 7.76
CA GLU A 152 13.87 -1.43 8.60
C GLU A 152 14.25 -2.88 8.94
N PRO A 153 13.35 -3.77 9.40
CA PRO A 153 13.72 -5.16 9.70
C PRO A 153 14.21 -5.95 8.48
N VAL A 154 13.67 -5.64 7.29
CA VAL A 154 14.07 -6.28 6.03
C VAL A 154 15.47 -5.80 5.61
N ILE A 155 15.71 -4.50 5.70
CA ILE A 155 17.00 -3.87 5.40
C ILE A 155 18.09 -4.44 6.34
N LEU A 156 17.79 -4.55 7.64
CA LEU A 156 18.70 -5.12 8.63
C LEU A 156 19.06 -6.58 8.33
N LYS A 157 18.06 -7.38 7.98
CA LYS A 157 18.30 -8.78 7.60
C LYS A 157 19.25 -8.87 6.41
N TYR A 158 19.08 -7.99 5.43
CA TYR A 158 19.99 -7.93 4.26
C TYR A 158 21.39 -7.48 4.66
N ILE A 159 21.54 -6.39 5.42
CA ILE A 159 22.85 -5.87 5.86
C ILE A 159 23.61 -6.95 6.64
N ARG A 160 22.93 -7.67 7.54
CA ARG A 160 23.55 -8.77 8.29
C ARG A 160 24.03 -9.90 7.39
N SER A 161 23.33 -10.20 6.30
CA SER A 161 23.75 -11.24 5.36
C SER A 161 24.99 -10.86 4.54
N CYS A 162 25.31 -9.57 4.43
CA CYS A 162 26.47 -9.06 3.70
C CYS A 162 27.80 -9.21 4.46
N ASN A 163 27.76 -9.53 5.77
CA ASN A 163 28.96 -9.71 6.63
C ASN A 163 29.98 -8.56 6.51
N PHE A 164 29.53 -7.33 6.48
CA PHE A 164 30.39 -6.14 6.43
C PHE A 164 31.31 -6.06 7.66
N SER A 165 32.57 -5.74 7.46
CA SER A 165 33.50 -5.42 8.54
C SER A 165 33.35 -3.94 8.93
N LYS A 166 32.83 -3.65 10.13
CA LYS A 166 32.63 -2.30 10.67
C LYS A 166 31.74 -1.40 9.79
N PRO A 167 30.48 -1.78 9.55
CA PRO A 167 29.56 -0.97 8.75
C PRO A 167 29.28 0.38 9.42
N ILE A 168 29.11 1.42 8.60
CA ILE A 168 28.71 2.76 9.03
C ILE A 168 27.38 3.07 8.34
N VAL A 169 26.39 3.51 9.12
CA VAL A 169 25.09 3.97 8.58
C VAL A 169 25.16 5.49 8.40
N VAL A 170 24.90 5.95 7.17
CA VAL A 170 24.91 7.37 6.82
C VAL A 170 23.52 7.79 6.35
N ALA A 171 22.96 8.84 6.97
CA ALA A 171 21.74 9.45 6.48
C ALA A 171 22.07 10.44 5.34
N PRO A 172 21.30 10.46 4.22
CA PRO A 172 21.52 11.37 3.12
C PRO A 172 21.16 12.82 3.48
N ASP A 173 20.26 13.00 4.45
CA ASP A 173 19.77 14.30 4.94
C ASP A 173 19.27 14.17 6.39
N ALA A 174 18.86 15.31 6.97
CA ALA A 174 18.33 15.36 8.34
C ALA A 174 17.03 14.54 8.51
N GLY A 175 16.22 14.40 7.47
CA GLY A 175 15.00 13.58 7.49
C GLY A 175 15.28 12.10 7.68
N GLY A 176 16.40 11.60 7.13
CA GLY A 176 16.86 10.22 7.28
C GLY A 176 17.55 9.90 8.60
N ALA A 177 17.88 10.90 9.42
CA ALA A 177 18.70 10.73 10.63
C ALA A 177 18.07 9.75 11.64
N LYS A 178 16.76 9.79 11.83
CA LYS A 178 16.04 8.88 12.75
C LYS A 178 16.13 7.43 12.29
N THR A 179 15.95 7.16 11.00
CA THR A 179 16.08 5.82 10.42
C THR A 179 17.52 5.33 10.50
N ALA A 180 18.50 6.18 10.18
CA ALA A 180 19.90 5.84 10.30
C ALA A 180 20.29 5.52 11.75
N TYR A 181 19.77 6.29 12.73
CA TYR A 181 19.98 6.02 14.15
C TYR A 181 19.38 4.67 14.56
N GLY A 182 18.12 4.38 14.17
CA GLY A 182 17.48 3.08 14.41
C GLY A 182 18.31 1.93 13.87
N LEU A 183 18.73 2.02 12.61
CA LEU A 183 19.60 1.01 11.97
C LEU A 183 20.95 0.85 12.68
N SER A 184 21.54 1.93 13.22
CA SER A 184 22.83 1.89 13.92
C SER A 184 22.74 1.24 15.30
N LEU A 185 21.63 1.39 16.02
CA LEU A 185 21.45 0.81 17.37
C LEU A 185 21.30 -0.71 17.37
N ILE A 186 20.89 -1.29 16.26
CA ILE A 186 20.63 -2.74 16.18
C ILE A 186 21.92 -3.54 15.90
N HIS A 187 23.04 -2.86 15.75
CA HIS A 187 24.37 -3.47 15.58
C HIS A 187 25.17 -3.64 16.88
N ILE A 188 24.61 -3.19 17.99
CA ILE A 188 25.22 -3.38 19.31
C ILE A 188 24.63 -4.69 19.97
#